data_67ed5d1ce78f08cfaf5fa5ecd0a00f6b
#
_entry.id   67ed5d1ce78f08cfaf5fa5ecd0a00f6b
#
_cell.length_a   1.000
_cell.length_b   1.000
_cell.length_c   1.000
_cell.angle_alpha   90.00
_cell.angle_beta   90.00
_cell.angle_gamma   90.00
#
_symmetry.space_group_name_H-M   'P 1'
#
loop_
_entity.id
_entity.type
_entity.pdbx_description
1 polymer ?
#
loop_
_entity_poly.entity_id
_entity_poly.type
_entity_poly.pdbx_seq_one_letter_code
_entity_poly.pdbx_strand_id
1 'polypeptide(L)' 'MVIKGARTIAEYRQIQAEKIQNWIDSNFVEGSVTWEMDGANAIKVADKVGDSMVVNLSEID' A
#
# COMPACT_ATOMS: atom_id res chain seq x y z
N MET A 1 -6.96 -1.54 -21.02
CA MET A 1 -5.63 -2.00 -20.60
C MET A 1 -5.78 -3.29 -19.81
N VAL A 2 -4.96 -4.28 -20.12
CA VAL A 2 -4.98 -5.54 -19.39
C VAL A 2 -3.93 -5.51 -18.29
N ILE A 3 -4.36 -5.76 -17.07
CA ILE A 3 -3.46 -5.83 -15.92
C ILE A 3 -3.18 -7.30 -15.66
N LYS A 4 -1.91 -7.68 -15.70
CA LYS A 4 -1.50 -9.05 -15.53
C LYS A 4 -1.87 -9.56 -14.14
N GLY A 5 -2.60 -10.68 -14.10
CA GLY A 5 -3.02 -11.30 -12.85
C GLY A 5 -4.33 -10.76 -12.27
N ALA A 6 -4.94 -9.76 -12.92
CA ALA A 6 -6.22 -9.22 -12.49
C ALA A 6 -7.23 -9.27 -13.63
N ARG A 7 -8.45 -9.67 -13.34
CA ARG A 7 -9.55 -9.75 -14.31
C ARG A 7 -10.49 -8.55 -14.19
N THR A 8 -10.57 -7.97 -13.02
CA THR A 8 -11.47 -6.87 -12.72
C THR A 8 -10.73 -5.81 -11.92
N ILE A 9 -11.32 -4.62 -11.83
CA ILE A 9 -10.78 -3.54 -11.02
C ILE A 9 -10.73 -3.95 -9.54
N ALA A 10 -11.72 -4.70 -9.08
CA ALA A 10 -11.76 -5.18 -7.69
C ALA A 10 -10.59 -6.13 -7.41
N GLU A 11 -10.29 -7.06 -8.31
CA GLU A 11 -9.15 -7.97 -8.17
C GLU A 11 -7.82 -7.21 -8.20
N TYR A 12 -7.70 -6.22 -9.07
CA TYR A 12 -6.52 -5.37 -9.14
C TYR A 12 -6.27 -4.63 -7.82
N ARG A 13 -7.32 -4.05 -7.25
CA ARG A 13 -7.21 -3.34 -5.96
C ARG A 13 -6.81 -4.28 -4.83
N GLN A 14 -7.31 -5.51 -4.84
CA GLN A 14 -6.95 -6.50 -3.83
C GLN A 14 -5.47 -6.89 -3.94
N ILE A 15 -4.99 -7.13 -5.16
CA ILE A 15 -3.58 -7.43 -5.41
C ILE A 15 -2.69 -6.27 -4.97
N GLN A 16 -3.09 -5.05 -5.29
CA GLN A 16 -2.36 -3.85 -4.89
C GLN A 16 -2.30 -3.71 -3.38
N ALA A 17 -3.42 -3.94 -2.69
CA ALA A 17 -3.46 -3.86 -1.23
C ALA A 17 -2.56 -4.91 -0.58
N GLU A 18 -2.52 -6.12 -1.12
CA GLU A 18 -1.63 -7.18 -0.64
C GLU A 18 -0.16 -6.79 -0.80
N LYS A 19 0.22 -6.22 -1.94
CA LYS A 19 1.58 -5.76 -2.17
C LYS A 19 1.98 -4.66 -1.18
N ILE A 20 1.10 -3.72 -0.94
CA ILE A 20 1.32 -2.63 0.02
C ILE A 20 1.49 -3.20 1.43
N GLN A 21 0.60 -4.10 1.83
CA GLN A 21 0.66 -4.70 3.15
C GLN A 21 1.96 -5.51 3.35
N ASN A 22 2.36 -6.28 2.34
CA ASN A 22 3.60 -7.03 2.39
C ASN A 22 4.82 -6.11 2.50
N TRP A 23 4.83 -5.00 1.79
CA TRP A 23 5.89 -4.02 1.87
C TRP A 23 5.97 -3.40 3.27
N ILE A 24 4.82 -3.05 3.84
CA ILE A 24 4.74 -2.49 5.19
C ILE A 24 5.22 -3.50 6.21
N ASP A 25 4.77 -4.75 6.12
CA ASP A 25 5.20 -5.81 7.05
C ASP A 25 6.70 -6.08 6.97
N SER A 26 7.30 -5.84 5.81
CA SER A 26 8.75 -6.01 5.61
C SER A 26 9.58 -4.84 6.15
N ASN A 27 8.99 -3.65 6.23
CA ASN A 27 9.71 -2.43 6.60
C ASN A 27 9.38 -1.93 8.01
N PHE A 28 8.25 -2.36 8.56
CA PHE A 28 7.77 -1.93 9.88
C PHE A 28 7.35 -3.14 10.71
N VAL A 29 7.35 -2.99 12.00
CA VAL A 29 6.82 -4.02 12.90
C VAL A 29 5.32 -4.11 12.71
N GLU A 30 4.79 -5.34 12.58
CA GLU A 30 3.37 -5.57 12.39
C GLU A 30 2.54 -4.89 13.48
N GLY A 31 1.51 -4.17 13.08
CA GLY A 31 0.63 -3.45 13.98
C GLY A 31 1.17 -2.12 14.50
N SER A 32 2.41 -1.72 14.12
CA SER A 32 2.99 -0.46 14.58
C SER A 32 2.54 0.74 13.73
N VAL A 33 2.10 0.50 12.51
CA VAL A 33 1.67 1.55 11.59
C VAL A 33 0.35 1.17 10.92
N THR A 34 -0.34 2.20 10.45
CA THR A 34 -1.51 2.03 9.58
C THR A 34 -1.23 2.75 8.26
N TRP A 35 -1.96 2.37 7.23
CA TRP A 35 -1.79 3.01 5.93
C TRP A 35 -3.13 3.22 5.26
N GLU A 36 -3.18 4.20 4.37
CA GLU A 36 -4.36 4.48 3.54
C GLU A 36 -3.89 5.00 2.19
N MET A 37 -4.77 4.90 1.20
CA MET A 37 -4.46 5.45 -0.11
C MET A 37 -4.42 6.97 -0.04
N ASP A 38 -3.39 7.56 -0.63
CA ASP A 38 -3.23 8.99 -0.78
C ASP A 38 -3.15 9.31 -2.27
N GLY A 39 -4.31 9.50 -2.88
CA GLY A 39 -4.42 9.63 -4.32
C GLY A 39 -4.34 8.29 -5.04
N ALA A 40 -4.04 8.33 -6.34
CA ALA A 40 -4.00 7.13 -7.19
C ALA A 40 -2.65 6.41 -7.18
N ASN A 41 -1.58 7.10 -6.81
CA ASN A 41 -0.21 6.61 -6.99
C ASN A 41 0.62 6.58 -5.72
N ALA A 42 0.01 6.83 -4.56
CA ALA A 42 0.73 6.89 -3.30
C ALA A 42 -0.11 6.37 -2.15
N ILE A 43 0.57 6.06 -1.05
CA ILE A 43 -0.08 5.73 0.21
C ILE A 43 0.45 6.64 1.30
N LYS A 44 -0.35 6.86 2.32
CA LYS A 44 0.06 7.57 3.53
C LYS A 44 0.18 6.55 4.64
N VAL A 45 1.37 6.46 5.21
CA VAL A 45 1.66 5.56 6.34
C VAL A 45 1.75 6.40 7.60
N ALA A 46 1.03 6.02 8.63
CA ALA A 46 1.01 6.73 9.90
C ALA A 46 1.37 5.79 11.04
N ASP A 47 2.17 6.26 11.98
CA ASP A 47 2.50 5.50 13.18
C ASP A 47 1.60 5.89 14.35
N LYS A 48 1.80 5.23 15.51
CA LYS A 48 0.99 5.46 16.69
C LYS A 48 1.34 6.75 17.42
N VAL A 49 2.48 7.35 17.09
CA VAL A 49 2.96 8.59 17.74
C VAL A 49 2.41 9.83 17.02
N GLY A 50 1.77 9.64 15.88
CA GLY A 50 1.19 10.74 15.12
C GLY A 50 2.03 11.19 13.93
N ASP A 51 3.19 10.60 13.71
CA ASP A 51 3.99 10.87 12.52
C ASP A 51 3.42 10.13 11.31
N SER A 52 3.54 10.75 10.17
CA SER A 52 3.09 10.13 8.92
C SER A 52 4.05 10.44 7.79
N MET A 53 4.03 9.58 6.77
CA MET A 53 4.83 9.77 5.57
C MET A 53 4.04 9.30 4.35
N VAL A 54 4.35 9.89 3.21
CA VAL A 54 3.75 9.50 1.92
C VAL A 54 4.77 8.68 1.16
N VAL A 55 4.36 7.52 0.67
CA VAL A 55 5.20 6.61 -0.10
C VAL A 55 4.57 6.41 -1.46
N ASN A 56 5.34 6.62 -2.52
CA ASN A 56 4.88 6.39 -3.88
C ASN A 56 4.76 4.88 -4.14
N LEU A 57 3.71 4.47 -4.85
CA LEU A 57 3.50 3.07 -5.18
C LEU A 57 4.63 2.48 -6.02
N SER A 58 5.33 3.31 -6.80
CA SER A 58 6.50 2.88 -7.56
C SER A 58 7.65 2.37 -6.69
N GLU A 59 7.71 2.78 -5.43
CA GLU A 59 8.72 2.32 -4.48
C GLU A 59 8.35 0.98 -3.85
N ILE A 60 7.08 0.61 -3.93
CA ILE A 60 6.56 -0.63 -3.34
C ILE A 60 6.62 -1.78 -4.34
N ASP A 61 6.48 -1.48 -5.61
CA ASP A 61 6.50 -2.47 -6.69
C ASP A 61 7.88 -3.09 -6.92
#